data_d858692411cb1ad6cc4fcb0ecdcc3352
#
_entry.id   d858692411cb1ad6cc4fcb0ecdcc3352
#
_cell.length_a   1.000
_cell.length_b   1.000
_cell.length_c   1.000
_cell.angle_alpha   90.00
_cell.angle_beta   90.00
_cell.angle_gamma   90.00
#
_symmetry.space_group_name_H-M   'P 1'
#
loop_
_entity.id
_entity.type
_entity.pdbx_description
1 polymer ?
#
loop_
_entity_poly.entity_id
_entity_poly.type
_entity_poly.pdbx_seq_one_letter_code
_entity_poly.pdbx_strand_id
1 'polypeptide(L)'
;MYKKYNYLVTATFFVLTSLLFSACNKADRGDDFMVGAPPPVDGGFVNSKEIAASNLIGYWAFNGSMIDSVTNTAAVNQGATFTTGKKGMAYQGSSTAYATFNPGAKLQNLKSYTIAFWINSPVNTGAIGIFTLARTDDFWGSLDIYQDNGGSADKAVFKVHMYNSAVPWGGQFPDTRVNFNTWLHLTATYNAATSVFNVYQNGSPLGINSAANPSNTVGPTLRGSDPGAPPAIPYGSLNFINATKMAFGAFQFQTNPSLTNSASSQGWATNFAGKLDEFRIYDRALTGQEVSALYQLENQGR
;
A
#
# COMPACT_ATOMS: atom_id res chain seq x y z
N MET A 1 71.38 46.86 36.41
CA MET A 1 70.91 47.10 35.05
C MET A 1 70.41 45.83 34.38
N TYR A 2 69.65 44.96 35.16
CA TYR A 2 69.20 43.64 34.68
C TYR A 2 67.69 43.39 34.86
N LYS A 3 66.88 44.36 35.23
CA LYS A 3 65.45 44.17 35.50
C LYS A 3 64.53 44.68 34.36
N LYS A 4 65.02 45.33 33.33
CA LYS A 4 64.17 45.89 32.23
C LYS A 4 63.97 44.96 31.04
N TYR A 5 64.81 43.95 30.86
CA TYR A 5 64.69 43.05 29.71
C TYR A 5 63.69 41.90 29.88
N ASN A 6 63.40 41.52 31.10
CA ASN A 6 62.51 40.40 31.36
C ASN A 6 61.02 40.70 31.15
N TYR A 7 60.63 41.97 31.22
CA TYR A 7 59.23 42.35 30.98
C TYR A 7 58.88 42.46 29.48
N LEU A 8 59.83 42.72 28.61
CA LEU A 8 59.61 42.84 27.18
C LEU A 8 59.46 41.48 26.51
N VAL A 9 60.21 40.49 26.96
CA VAL A 9 60.11 39.10 26.45
C VAL A 9 58.83 38.42 26.90
N THR A 10 58.36 38.68 28.12
CA THR A 10 57.11 38.13 28.65
C THR A 10 55.89 38.78 27.97
N ALA A 11 55.94 40.07 27.69
CA ALA A 11 54.85 40.76 27.00
C ALA A 11 54.71 40.31 25.53
N THR A 12 55.85 40.09 24.83
CA THR A 12 55.84 39.60 23.46
C THR A 12 55.38 38.16 23.37
N PHE A 13 55.67 37.32 24.32
CA PHE A 13 55.21 35.95 24.38
C PHE A 13 53.72 35.86 24.66
N PHE A 14 53.17 36.77 25.49
CA PHE A 14 51.72 36.78 25.80
C PHE A 14 50.90 37.33 24.63
N VAL A 15 51.42 38.25 23.87
CA VAL A 15 50.75 38.77 22.65
C VAL A 15 50.78 37.74 21.50
N LEU A 16 51.89 36.96 21.40
CA LEU A 16 51.96 35.91 20.38
C LEU A 16 51.06 34.69 20.70
N THR A 17 50.91 34.35 21.98
CA THR A 17 49.99 33.27 22.38
C THR A 17 48.52 33.68 22.26
N SER A 18 48.16 34.95 22.48
CA SER A 18 46.79 35.41 22.29
C SER A 18 46.36 35.47 20.79
N LEU A 19 47.32 35.70 19.89
CA LEU A 19 47.07 35.66 18.44
C LEU A 19 46.95 34.24 17.87
N LEU A 20 47.53 33.22 18.54
CA LEU A 20 47.36 31.82 18.15
C LEU A 20 46.03 31.23 18.60
N PHE A 21 45.41 31.73 19.66
CA PHE A 21 44.08 31.31 20.12
C PHE A 21 42.95 31.99 19.31
N SER A 22 43.20 33.10 18.63
CA SER A 22 42.24 33.80 17.80
C SER A 22 42.11 33.18 16.38
N ALA A 23 43.10 32.41 15.95
CA ALA A 23 43.08 31.75 14.65
C ALA A 23 42.40 30.36 14.65
N CYS A 24 42.16 29.80 15.83
CA CYS A 24 41.45 28.49 15.96
C CYS A 24 39.94 28.61 16.19
N ASN A 25 39.37 29.81 16.24
CA ASN A 25 37.91 29.98 16.39
C ASN A 25 37.17 30.31 15.09
N LYS A 26 37.86 30.21 13.98
CA LYS A 26 37.24 29.94 12.66
C LYS A 26 37.62 28.52 12.23
N ALA A 27 37.45 27.53 13.09
CA ALA A 27 36.99 26.28 12.57
C ALA A 27 35.70 26.67 11.86
N ASP A 28 35.69 26.61 10.54
CA ASP A 28 34.50 26.43 9.77
C ASP A 28 33.61 25.53 10.61
N ARG A 29 32.56 26.06 11.19
CA ARG A 29 31.37 25.26 11.30
C ARG A 29 31.14 24.91 9.86
N GLY A 30 31.71 23.76 9.54
CA GLY A 30 31.56 23.15 8.27
C GLY A 30 30.13 23.38 7.92
N ASP A 31 29.95 23.75 6.75
CA ASP A 31 28.67 23.85 6.11
C ASP A 31 27.71 23.05 6.93
N ASP A 32 26.76 23.73 7.60
CA ASP A 32 25.53 23.07 7.94
C ASP A 32 25.20 22.38 6.64
N PHE A 33 25.46 21.08 6.56
CA PHE A 33 24.97 20.28 5.48
C PHE A 33 23.47 20.51 5.56
N MET A 34 23.05 21.56 4.89
CA MET A 34 21.67 21.69 4.48
C MET A 34 21.51 20.40 3.70
N VAL A 35 21.04 19.38 4.42
CA VAL A 35 20.55 18.19 3.76
C VAL A 35 19.48 18.72 2.84
N GLY A 36 19.88 19.06 1.63
CA GLY A 36 19.00 19.60 0.61
C GLY A 36 17.82 18.66 0.54
N ALA A 37 16.63 19.20 0.36
CA ALA A 37 15.46 18.36 0.19
C ALA A 37 15.83 17.21 -0.76
N PRO A 38 15.54 15.95 -0.41
CA PRO A 38 15.94 14.84 -1.26
C PRO A 38 15.40 15.04 -2.68
N PRO A 39 16.16 14.66 -3.72
CA PRO A 39 15.77 14.90 -5.10
C PRO A 39 14.40 14.30 -5.39
N PRO A 40 13.62 14.89 -6.31
CA PRO A 40 12.38 14.31 -6.77
C PRO A 40 12.59 12.91 -7.34
N VAL A 41 11.59 12.05 -7.21
CA VAL A 41 11.52 10.76 -7.91
C VAL A 41 10.91 10.95 -9.31
N ASP A 42 10.71 9.87 -10.04
CA ASP A 42 10.04 9.86 -11.34
C ASP A 42 8.74 10.69 -11.32
N GLY A 43 8.56 11.55 -12.32
CA GLY A 43 7.40 12.44 -12.39
C GLY A 43 7.55 13.74 -11.57
N GLY A 44 8.71 13.97 -10.94
CA GLY A 44 8.99 15.20 -10.20
C GLY A 44 8.41 15.26 -8.79
N PHE A 45 7.88 14.15 -8.28
CA PHE A 45 7.27 14.08 -6.95
C PHE A 45 8.34 14.06 -5.85
N VAL A 46 8.07 14.76 -4.76
CA VAL A 46 8.96 14.81 -3.59
C VAL A 46 8.34 14.17 -2.35
N ASN A 47 7.02 13.94 -2.36
CA ASN A 47 6.28 13.29 -1.27
C ASN A 47 5.16 12.41 -1.81
N SER A 48 4.94 11.24 -1.19
CA SER A 48 3.88 10.30 -1.57
C SER A 48 2.45 10.89 -1.51
N LYS A 49 2.24 11.93 -0.70
CA LYS A 49 0.95 12.64 -0.62
C LYS A 49 0.62 13.47 -1.88
N GLU A 50 1.60 13.74 -2.74
CA GLU A 50 1.40 14.49 -3.98
C GLU A 50 0.82 13.62 -5.08
N ILE A 51 1.03 12.29 -4.98
CA ILE A 51 0.57 11.34 -5.99
C ILE A 51 -0.95 11.34 -6.04
N ALA A 52 -1.51 11.88 -7.13
CA ALA A 52 -2.94 11.93 -7.38
C ALA A 52 -3.77 12.38 -6.17
N ALA A 53 -3.32 13.38 -5.45
CA ALA A 53 -3.89 13.83 -4.18
C ALA A 53 -5.41 14.09 -4.23
N SER A 54 -5.92 14.66 -5.34
CA SER A 54 -7.35 14.92 -5.54
C SER A 54 -8.19 13.64 -5.76
N ASN A 55 -7.54 12.54 -6.10
CA ASN A 55 -8.17 11.24 -6.36
C ASN A 55 -8.02 10.26 -5.19
N LEU A 56 -7.27 10.62 -4.15
CA LEU A 56 -7.15 9.80 -2.94
C LEU A 56 -8.48 9.84 -2.17
N ILE A 57 -9.10 8.68 -1.98
CA ILE A 57 -10.43 8.55 -1.36
C ILE A 57 -10.44 7.71 -0.09
N GLY A 58 -9.32 7.06 0.23
CA GLY A 58 -9.11 6.33 1.48
C GLY A 58 -7.62 6.16 1.74
N TYR A 59 -7.18 6.37 2.98
CA TYR A 59 -5.78 6.22 3.38
C TYR A 59 -5.65 5.79 4.84
N TRP A 60 -5.11 4.61 5.05
CA TRP A 60 -4.80 4.02 6.35
C TRP A 60 -3.29 3.84 6.48
N ALA A 61 -2.64 4.75 7.22
CA ALA A 61 -1.22 4.68 7.51
C ALA A 61 -0.90 3.67 8.63
N PHE A 62 -1.90 3.17 9.34
CA PHE A 62 -1.78 2.22 10.48
C PHE A 62 -0.76 2.62 11.57
N ASN A 63 -0.41 3.88 11.67
CA ASN A 63 0.51 4.43 12.68
C ASN A 63 -0.14 4.51 14.07
N GLY A 64 -0.37 3.35 14.70
CA GLY A 64 -1.04 3.24 16.00
C GLY A 64 -2.54 3.54 15.93
N SER A 65 -3.12 3.66 14.75
CA SER A 65 -4.52 4.00 14.52
C SER A 65 -5.07 3.27 13.29
N MET A 66 -6.35 2.95 13.32
CA MET A 66 -7.13 2.43 12.19
C MET A 66 -8.12 3.47 11.67
N ILE A 67 -7.75 4.74 11.67
CA ILE A 67 -8.56 5.82 11.13
C ILE A 67 -8.20 6.02 9.67
N ASP A 68 -9.21 6.10 8.81
CA ASP A 68 -9.03 6.61 7.46
C ASP A 68 -8.71 8.10 7.53
N SER A 69 -7.51 8.47 7.10
CA SER A 69 -7.02 9.86 7.17
C SER A 69 -7.74 10.80 6.18
N VAL A 70 -8.44 10.26 5.18
CA VAL A 70 -9.19 11.05 4.19
C VAL A 70 -10.57 11.40 4.71
N THR A 71 -11.28 10.43 5.29
CA THR A 71 -12.68 10.61 5.75
C THR A 71 -12.79 10.80 7.25
N ASN A 72 -11.70 10.63 7.99
CA ASN A 72 -11.66 10.61 9.46
C ASN A 72 -12.57 9.53 10.07
N THR A 73 -12.78 8.42 9.35
CA THR A 73 -13.62 7.31 9.80
C THR A 73 -12.80 6.30 10.57
N ALA A 74 -13.22 5.99 11.79
CA ALA A 74 -12.57 4.99 12.62
C ALA A 74 -13.09 3.58 12.33
N ALA A 75 -12.21 2.58 12.49
CA ALA A 75 -12.59 1.17 12.45
C ALA A 75 -13.30 0.70 13.73
N VAL A 76 -14.11 -0.35 13.57
CA VAL A 76 -14.42 -1.29 14.66
C VAL A 76 -13.37 -2.39 14.62
N ASN A 77 -12.43 -2.34 15.57
CA ASN A 77 -11.32 -3.29 15.65
C ASN A 77 -11.71 -4.56 16.41
N GLN A 78 -11.43 -5.71 15.82
CA GLN A 78 -11.63 -7.03 16.39
C GLN A 78 -10.28 -7.75 16.50
N GLY A 79 -9.51 -7.39 17.52
CA GLY A 79 -8.29 -8.10 17.91
C GLY A 79 -7.03 -7.81 17.08
N ALA A 80 -7.08 -6.92 16.10
CA ALA A 80 -5.87 -6.48 15.41
C ALA A 80 -5.06 -5.54 16.31
N THR A 81 -3.75 -5.59 16.17
CA THR A 81 -2.80 -4.78 16.95
C THR A 81 -1.89 -3.97 16.03
N PHE A 82 -0.91 -3.28 16.59
CA PHE A 82 0.08 -2.54 15.83
C PHE A 82 1.49 -3.02 16.14
N THR A 83 2.36 -2.99 15.16
CA THR A 83 3.77 -3.39 15.27
C THR A 83 4.63 -2.48 14.41
N THR A 84 5.95 -2.66 14.43
CA THR A 84 6.85 -1.94 13.53
C THR A 84 6.48 -2.20 12.07
N GLY A 85 6.25 -1.11 11.34
CA GLY A 85 5.83 -1.09 9.95
C GLY A 85 6.98 -0.89 8.95
N LYS A 86 6.59 -0.70 7.70
CA LYS A 86 7.47 -0.22 6.63
C LYS A 86 7.77 1.26 6.86
N LYS A 87 6.76 2.02 7.31
CA LYS A 87 6.86 3.43 7.67
C LYS A 87 6.15 3.66 9.00
N GLY A 88 6.93 3.81 10.07
CA GLY A 88 6.36 3.95 11.41
C GLY A 88 5.80 2.63 11.96
N MET A 89 4.49 2.60 12.25
CA MET A 89 3.79 1.39 12.69
C MET A 89 2.92 0.82 11.56
N ALA A 90 2.57 -0.45 11.67
CA ALA A 90 1.72 -1.18 10.75
C ALA A 90 0.58 -1.89 11.49
N TYR A 91 -0.51 -2.16 10.81
CA TYR A 91 -1.51 -3.15 11.21
C TYR A 91 -0.85 -4.50 11.36
N GLN A 92 -1.13 -5.17 12.47
CA GLN A 92 -0.77 -6.57 12.72
C GLN A 92 -2.04 -7.38 12.94
N GLY A 93 -2.29 -8.27 12.02
CA GLY A 93 -3.40 -9.21 12.11
C GLY A 93 -3.05 -10.49 12.87
N SER A 94 -4.04 -11.35 13.00
CA SER A 94 -3.93 -12.73 13.47
C SER A 94 -4.95 -13.61 12.75
N SER A 95 -4.93 -14.90 12.96
CA SER A 95 -5.89 -15.84 12.35
C SER A 95 -7.36 -15.56 12.68
N THR A 96 -7.64 -14.67 13.65
CA THR A 96 -8.99 -14.29 14.09
C THR A 96 -9.23 -12.78 14.06
N ALA A 97 -8.19 -11.98 13.85
CA ALA A 97 -8.27 -10.53 13.90
C ALA A 97 -8.74 -9.93 12.56
N TYR A 98 -9.50 -8.85 12.66
CA TYR A 98 -9.92 -8.03 11.52
C TYR A 98 -10.37 -6.65 12.01
N ALA A 99 -10.54 -5.71 11.08
CA ALA A 99 -11.09 -4.40 11.37
C ALA A 99 -12.17 -4.04 10.35
N THR A 100 -13.34 -3.56 10.79
CA THR A 100 -14.43 -3.20 9.89
C THR A 100 -14.69 -1.70 9.89
N PHE A 101 -15.17 -1.19 8.74
CA PHE A 101 -15.44 0.23 8.51
C PHE A 101 -16.76 0.41 7.78
N ASN A 102 -17.31 1.62 7.86
CA ASN A 102 -18.33 2.10 6.93
C ASN A 102 -17.61 2.80 5.77
N PRO A 103 -17.71 2.29 4.53
CA PRO A 103 -17.09 2.94 3.39
C PRO A 103 -17.77 4.26 3.10
N GLY A 104 -16.98 5.28 2.78
CA GLY A 104 -17.50 6.57 2.30
C GLY A 104 -18.20 6.44 0.93
N ALA A 105 -19.02 7.42 0.59
CA ALA A 105 -19.80 7.42 -0.66
C ALA A 105 -18.93 7.26 -1.93
N LYS A 106 -17.72 7.79 -1.94
CA LYS A 106 -16.80 7.62 -3.07
C LYS A 106 -16.37 6.17 -3.25
N LEU A 107 -16.09 5.44 -2.16
CA LEU A 107 -15.76 4.02 -2.21
C LEU A 107 -16.92 3.17 -2.71
N GLN A 108 -18.15 3.49 -2.28
CA GLN A 108 -19.36 2.80 -2.74
C GLN A 108 -19.66 3.01 -4.23
N ASN A 109 -19.17 4.11 -4.81
CA ASN A 109 -19.46 4.51 -6.19
C ASN A 109 -18.23 4.44 -7.12
N LEU A 110 -17.21 3.66 -6.78
CA LEU A 110 -16.03 3.49 -7.63
C LEU A 110 -16.41 3.00 -9.03
N LYS A 111 -15.80 3.60 -10.03
CA LYS A 111 -15.88 3.19 -11.44
C LYS A 111 -14.56 2.63 -11.93
N SER A 112 -13.49 3.30 -11.57
CA SER A 112 -12.10 2.91 -11.72
C SER A 112 -11.44 2.95 -10.35
N TYR A 113 -10.29 2.31 -10.18
CA TYR A 113 -9.57 2.41 -8.93
C TYR A 113 -8.06 2.21 -9.07
N THR A 114 -7.37 2.62 -8.04
CA THR A 114 -6.07 2.09 -7.65
C THR A 114 -6.12 1.73 -6.18
N ILE A 115 -5.61 0.55 -5.85
CA ILE A 115 -5.34 0.15 -4.47
C ILE A 115 -3.85 -0.12 -4.38
N ALA A 116 -3.17 0.55 -3.46
CA ALA A 116 -1.73 0.41 -3.22
C ALA A 116 -1.48 0.23 -1.71
N PHE A 117 -0.62 -0.70 -1.35
CA PHE A 117 -0.31 -0.99 0.05
C PHE A 117 1.00 -1.76 0.20
N TRP A 118 1.60 -1.62 1.37
CA TRP A 118 2.67 -2.50 1.81
C TRP A 118 2.11 -3.69 2.56
N ILE A 119 2.66 -4.86 2.28
CA ILE A 119 2.29 -6.13 2.94
C ILE A 119 3.54 -6.89 3.36
N ASN A 120 3.48 -7.46 4.55
CA ASN A 120 4.43 -8.45 5.02
C ASN A 120 3.62 -9.67 5.48
N SER A 121 3.60 -10.70 4.64
CA SER A 121 2.76 -11.88 4.86
C SER A 121 3.61 -13.04 5.39
N PRO A 122 3.14 -13.75 6.43
CA PRO A 122 3.68 -15.05 6.77
C PRO A 122 3.33 -16.08 5.68
N VAL A 123 4.04 -17.18 5.66
CA VAL A 123 3.68 -18.34 4.83
C VAL A 123 2.28 -18.81 5.19
N ASN A 124 1.45 -19.07 4.19
CA ASN A 124 0.10 -19.60 4.38
C ASN A 124 -0.17 -20.83 3.52
N THR A 125 -1.12 -21.63 3.94
CA THR A 125 -1.53 -22.87 3.27
C THR A 125 -2.97 -22.84 2.75
N GLY A 126 -3.66 -21.71 2.85
CA GLY A 126 -5.05 -21.54 2.44
C GLY A 126 -5.35 -20.12 1.96
N ALA A 127 -6.59 -19.86 1.62
CA ALA A 127 -7.02 -18.53 1.22
C ALA A 127 -7.12 -17.59 2.42
N ILE A 128 -6.58 -16.37 2.27
CA ILE A 128 -6.51 -15.36 3.32
C ILE A 128 -7.11 -14.04 2.81
N GLY A 129 -8.16 -13.55 3.48
CA GLY A 129 -8.74 -12.25 3.19
C GLY A 129 -7.84 -11.12 3.68
N ILE A 130 -7.43 -10.22 2.77
CA ILE A 130 -6.61 -9.04 3.08
C ILE A 130 -7.49 -7.79 3.19
N PHE A 131 -8.32 -7.56 2.21
CA PHE A 131 -9.24 -6.43 2.14
C PHE A 131 -10.52 -6.86 1.43
N THR A 132 -11.66 -6.41 1.93
CA THR A 132 -12.95 -6.56 1.26
C THR A 132 -13.78 -5.28 1.35
N LEU A 133 -14.34 -4.85 0.22
CA LEU A 133 -15.49 -3.97 0.18
C LEU A 133 -16.71 -4.87 0.06
N ALA A 134 -17.39 -5.08 1.18
CA ALA A 134 -18.39 -6.13 1.34
C ALA A 134 -19.62 -5.88 0.45
N ARG A 135 -20.22 -6.99 0.03
CA ARG A 135 -21.51 -7.05 -0.64
C ARG A 135 -22.45 -7.96 0.16
N THR A 136 -23.56 -7.42 0.60
CA THR A 136 -24.43 -8.13 1.56
C THR A 136 -25.22 -9.30 0.95
N ASP A 137 -25.40 -9.32 -0.37
CA ASP A 137 -26.26 -10.26 -1.12
C ASP A 137 -25.47 -11.26 -1.97
N ASP A 138 -24.16 -11.35 -1.81
CA ASP A 138 -23.30 -12.27 -2.55
C ASP A 138 -22.26 -12.93 -1.64
N PHE A 139 -21.69 -14.05 -2.10
CA PHE A 139 -20.60 -14.75 -1.42
C PHE A 139 -19.33 -13.90 -1.37
N TRP A 140 -18.97 -13.27 -2.50
CA TRP A 140 -17.81 -12.39 -2.64
C TRP A 140 -18.19 -10.93 -2.39
N GLY A 141 -17.22 -10.15 -1.93
CA GLY A 141 -17.36 -8.70 -1.84
C GLY A 141 -17.53 -8.02 -3.19
N SER A 142 -17.91 -6.77 -3.18
CA SER A 142 -17.88 -5.92 -4.40
C SER A 142 -16.46 -5.72 -4.92
N LEU A 143 -15.48 -5.72 -4.03
CA LEU A 143 -14.06 -5.67 -4.32
C LEU A 143 -13.31 -6.40 -3.21
N ASP A 144 -12.61 -7.48 -3.55
CA ASP A 144 -11.80 -8.24 -2.63
C ASP A 144 -10.35 -8.27 -3.07
N ILE A 145 -9.44 -8.20 -2.10
CA ILE A 145 -8.02 -8.55 -2.26
C ILE A 145 -7.74 -9.67 -1.27
N TYR A 146 -7.23 -10.76 -1.76
CA TYR A 146 -6.90 -11.90 -0.95
C TYR A 146 -5.69 -12.65 -1.46
N GLN A 147 -5.09 -13.44 -0.60
CA GLN A 147 -3.99 -14.32 -0.89
C GLN A 147 -4.52 -15.74 -0.95
N ASP A 148 -4.09 -16.49 -1.96
CA ASP A 148 -4.40 -17.90 -2.09
C ASP A 148 -3.11 -18.73 -2.08
N ASN A 149 -3.25 -20.03 -1.94
CA ASN A 149 -2.13 -20.95 -2.02
C ASN A 149 -1.56 -20.95 -3.44
N GLY A 150 -0.27 -20.63 -3.57
CA GLY A 150 0.45 -20.60 -4.85
C GLY A 150 0.89 -21.97 -5.38
N GLY A 151 0.48 -23.06 -4.71
CA GLY A 151 0.87 -24.42 -5.09
C GLY A 151 2.31 -24.81 -4.73
N SER A 152 3.07 -23.94 -4.06
CA SER A 152 4.38 -24.21 -3.48
C SER A 152 4.59 -23.37 -2.22
N ALA A 153 5.47 -23.85 -1.32
CA ALA A 153 5.70 -23.22 -0.02
C ALA A 153 6.35 -21.82 -0.11
N ASP A 154 6.90 -21.46 -1.27
CA ASP A 154 7.62 -20.22 -1.54
C ASP A 154 6.80 -19.22 -2.39
N LYS A 155 5.55 -19.54 -2.72
CA LYS A 155 4.70 -18.70 -3.58
C LYS A 155 3.37 -18.37 -2.93
N ALA A 156 3.04 -17.11 -2.90
CA ALA A 156 1.67 -16.65 -2.70
C ALA A 156 1.08 -16.15 -4.03
N VAL A 157 -0.17 -16.44 -4.26
CA VAL A 157 -0.93 -15.88 -5.35
C VAL A 157 -1.88 -14.84 -4.76
N PHE A 158 -1.66 -13.56 -5.09
CA PHE A 158 -2.63 -12.54 -4.76
C PHE A 158 -3.73 -12.53 -5.82
N LYS A 159 -4.96 -12.43 -5.36
CA LYS A 159 -6.15 -12.36 -6.21
C LYS A 159 -6.92 -11.08 -5.93
N VAL A 160 -7.50 -10.54 -6.98
CA VAL A 160 -8.44 -9.43 -6.91
C VAL A 160 -9.75 -9.91 -7.51
N HIS A 161 -10.83 -9.68 -6.80
CA HIS A 161 -12.18 -9.91 -7.26
C HIS A 161 -12.92 -8.58 -7.31
N MET A 162 -13.70 -8.31 -8.36
CA MET A 162 -14.47 -7.07 -8.50
C MET A 162 -15.78 -7.30 -9.25
N TYR A 163 -16.76 -6.41 -9.05
CA TYR A 163 -18.07 -6.46 -9.68
C TYR A 163 -18.37 -5.22 -10.53
N ASN A 164 -19.05 -5.44 -11.65
CA ASN A 164 -19.70 -4.38 -12.43
C ASN A 164 -21.23 -4.48 -12.42
N SER A 165 -21.81 -4.99 -11.36
CA SER A 165 -23.22 -5.31 -11.13
C SER A 165 -23.78 -6.50 -11.90
N ALA A 166 -23.36 -6.74 -13.12
CA ALA A 166 -23.88 -7.82 -13.95
C ALA A 166 -22.97 -9.04 -13.93
N VAL A 167 -21.67 -8.84 -13.83
CA VAL A 167 -20.67 -9.89 -14.00
C VAL A 167 -19.57 -9.76 -12.95
N PRO A 168 -19.36 -10.81 -12.14
CA PRO A 168 -18.19 -10.87 -11.31
C PRO A 168 -16.95 -11.11 -12.15
N TRP A 169 -15.85 -10.47 -11.79
CA TRP A 169 -14.56 -10.72 -12.39
C TRP A 169 -13.51 -11.01 -11.32
N GLY A 170 -12.76 -12.07 -11.53
CA GLY A 170 -11.63 -12.40 -10.67
C GLY A 170 -10.33 -12.35 -11.46
N GLY A 171 -9.43 -11.46 -11.07
CA GLY A 171 -8.06 -11.39 -11.53
C GLY A 171 -7.12 -12.11 -10.60
N GLN A 172 -6.04 -12.64 -11.15
CA GLN A 172 -4.95 -13.15 -10.37
C GLN A 172 -3.73 -12.27 -10.63
N PHE A 173 -2.97 -12.01 -9.59
CA PHE A 173 -1.59 -11.61 -9.73
C PHE A 173 -0.81 -12.89 -10.02
N PRO A 174 -0.47 -13.21 -11.26
CA PRO A 174 0.24 -14.44 -11.53
C PRO A 174 1.65 -14.30 -10.99
N ASP A 175 2.14 -15.38 -10.41
CA ASP A 175 3.55 -15.56 -10.05
C ASP A 175 4.21 -14.40 -9.27
N THR A 176 3.47 -13.72 -8.39
CA THR A 176 4.16 -12.97 -7.36
C THR A 176 4.87 -13.99 -6.49
N ARG A 177 6.10 -14.31 -6.84
CA ARG A 177 7.03 -14.97 -5.92
C ARG A 177 7.23 -14.03 -4.76
N VAL A 178 6.38 -14.17 -3.79
CA VAL A 178 6.42 -13.34 -2.59
C VAL A 178 7.45 -13.96 -1.69
N ASN A 179 8.49 -13.23 -1.40
CA ASN A 179 9.32 -13.54 -0.26
C ASN A 179 8.48 -13.33 0.98
N PHE A 180 7.95 -14.40 1.56
CA PHE A 180 7.24 -14.34 2.82
C PHE A 180 8.09 -13.69 3.90
N ASN A 181 7.45 -13.05 4.85
CA ASN A 181 8.08 -12.33 5.96
C ASN A 181 8.99 -11.16 5.55
N THR A 182 8.84 -10.66 4.32
CA THR A 182 9.47 -9.43 3.85
C THR A 182 8.43 -8.41 3.42
N TRP A 183 8.78 -7.12 3.47
CA TRP A 183 7.90 -6.07 2.99
C TRP A 183 7.86 -6.02 1.47
N LEU A 184 6.66 -5.98 0.95
CA LEU A 184 6.35 -5.94 -0.47
C LEU A 184 5.33 -4.84 -0.72
N HIS A 185 5.58 -3.98 -1.69
CA HIS A 185 4.57 -3.01 -2.15
C HIS A 185 3.76 -3.61 -3.29
N LEU A 186 2.47 -3.72 -3.11
CA LEU A 186 1.54 -4.18 -4.13
C LEU A 186 0.63 -3.05 -4.58
N THR A 187 0.39 -2.98 -5.88
CA THR A 187 -0.59 -2.04 -6.45
C THR A 187 -1.43 -2.75 -7.48
N ALA A 188 -2.75 -2.59 -7.39
CA ALA A 188 -3.70 -2.99 -8.41
C ALA A 188 -4.41 -1.75 -8.95
N THR A 189 -4.50 -1.62 -10.28
CA THR A 189 -5.21 -0.53 -10.94
C THR A 189 -6.24 -1.08 -11.90
N TYR A 190 -7.40 -0.42 -11.97
CA TYR A 190 -8.43 -0.68 -12.97
C TYR A 190 -8.90 0.60 -13.62
N ASN A 191 -8.90 0.65 -14.93
CA ASN A 191 -9.39 1.77 -15.74
C ASN A 191 -10.68 1.38 -16.46
N ALA A 192 -11.80 1.94 -16.05
CA ALA A 192 -13.12 1.62 -16.60
C ALA A 192 -13.27 2.03 -18.09
N ALA A 193 -12.62 3.11 -18.51
CA ALA A 193 -12.73 3.60 -19.88
C ALA A 193 -12.09 2.66 -20.91
N THR A 194 -11.02 1.96 -20.50
CA THR A 194 -10.27 1.04 -21.33
C THR A 194 -10.46 -0.42 -20.95
N SER A 195 -11.13 -0.67 -19.82
CA SER A 195 -11.23 -1.99 -19.16
C SER A 195 -9.87 -2.64 -18.88
N VAL A 196 -8.83 -1.84 -18.65
CA VAL A 196 -7.48 -2.34 -18.38
C VAL A 196 -7.25 -2.51 -16.89
N PHE A 197 -6.84 -3.70 -16.51
CA PHE A 197 -6.38 -4.03 -15.16
C PHE A 197 -4.88 -4.27 -15.16
N ASN A 198 -4.16 -3.58 -14.30
CA ASN A 198 -2.73 -3.77 -14.14
C ASN A 198 -2.40 -4.04 -12.66
N VAL A 199 -1.32 -4.77 -12.47
CA VAL A 199 -0.75 -5.04 -11.15
C VAL A 199 0.73 -4.73 -11.15
N TYR A 200 1.21 -4.27 -10.01
CA TYR A 200 2.59 -3.86 -9.82
C TYR A 200 3.12 -4.43 -8.52
N GLN A 201 4.39 -4.80 -8.55
CA GLN A 201 5.16 -5.20 -7.38
C GLN A 201 6.37 -4.29 -7.25
N ASN A 202 6.53 -3.66 -6.10
CA ASN A 202 7.62 -2.73 -5.84
C ASN A 202 7.78 -1.67 -6.96
N GLY A 203 6.65 -1.07 -7.37
CA GLY A 203 6.60 -0.04 -8.40
C GLY A 203 6.77 -0.52 -9.85
N SER A 204 7.10 -1.79 -10.07
CA SER A 204 7.29 -2.38 -11.40
C SER A 204 6.07 -3.16 -11.85
N PRO A 205 5.65 -3.06 -13.12
CA PRO A 205 4.51 -3.81 -13.62
C PRO A 205 4.79 -5.31 -13.61
N LEU A 206 3.79 -6.08 -13.19
CA LEU A 206 3.78 -7.52 -13.33
C LEU A 206 3.03 -7.88 -14.62
N GLY A 207 3.60 -8.80 -15.41
CA GLY A 207 2.86 -9.39 -16.49
C GLY A 207 1.73 -10.27 -15.95
N ILE A 208 0.50 -9.93 -16.25
CA ILE A 208 -0.65 -10.81 -15.98
C ILE A 208 -0.70 -11.84 -17.10
N ASN A 209 0.19 -12.83 -17.05
CA ASN A 209 0.28 -13.81 -18.11
C ASN A 209 -0.38 -15.12 -17.73
N SER A 210 -1.54 -15.38 -18.33
CA SER A 210 -1.73 -16.71 -18.89
C SER A 210 -1.35 -16.64 -20.38
N ALA A 211 -0.83 -17.72 -20.93
CA ALA A 211 -0.56 -17.81 -22.38
C ALA A 211 -1.81 -17.53 -23.25
N ALA A 212 -3.00 -17.54 -22.64
CA ALA A 212 -4.29 -17.24 -23.25
C ALA A 212 -4.67 -15.74 -23.22
N ASN A 213 -4.04 -14.91 -22.37
CA ASN A 213 -4.30 -13.46 -22.34
C ASN A 213 -3.00 -12.68 -22.14
N PRO A 214 -2.27 -12.38 -23.22
CA PRO A 214 -1.02 -11.65 -23.17
C PRO A 214 -1.20 -10.15 -22.88
N SER A 215 -2.44 -9.63 -22.87
CA SER A 215 -2.73 -8.25 -22.53
C SER A 215 -3.26 -8.15 -21.09
N ASN A 216 -2.87 -7.09 -20.40
CA ASN A 216 -3.43 -6.73 -19.11
C ASN A 216 -4.88 -6.20 -19.24
N THR A 217 -5.53 -6.41 -20.37
CA THR A 217 -6.86 -5.93 -20.62
C THR A 217 -7.87 -6.90 -20.02
N VAL A 218 -8.62 -6.41 -19.08
CA VAL A 218 -9.78 -7.08 -18.51
C VAL A 218 -10.96 -6.85 -19.43
N GLY A 219 -11.24 -7.83 -20.13
CA GLY A 219 -12.21 -7.73 -21.18
C GLY A 219 -11.54 -7.32 -22.47
N PRO A 220 -12.10 -7.74 -23.43
CA PRO A 220 -13.48 -8.19 -23.55
C PRO A 220 -13.74 -9.61 -23.08
N THR A 221 -12.81 -10.19 -22.45
CA THR A 221 -12.97 -11.54 -21.93
C THR A 221 -12.70 -11.50 -20.43
N LEU A 222 -13.72 -11.62 -19.63
CA LEU A 222 -13.68 -12.45 -18.44
C LEU A 222 -12.74 -13.61 -18.77
N ARG A 223 -11.75 -13.89 -17.94
CA ARG A 223 -10.76 -14.93 -18.21
C ARG A 223 -11.11 -15.81 -19.42
N GLY A 224 -10.26 -15.91 -20.41
CA GLY A 224 -10.51 -16.78 -21.55
C GLY A 224 -10.71 -18.26 -21.21
N SER A 225 -10.76 -18.59 -19.90
CA SER A 225 -11.03 -19.88 -19.31
C SER A 225 -12.38 -19.96 -18.59
N ASP A 226 -13.14 -18.87 -18.44
CA ASP A 226 -14.45 -18.95 -17.79
C ASP A 226 -15.48 -19.53 -18.78
N PRO A 227 -16.12 -20.68 -18.46
CA PRO A 227 -17.13 -21.26 -19.32
C PRO A 227 -18.28 -20.26 -19.52
N GLY A 228 -18.58 -19.92 -20.77
CA GLY A 228 -19.71 -19.06 -21.13
C GLY A 228 -19.42 -17.56 -21.11
N ALA A 229 -18.17 -17.13 -21.01
CA ALA A 229 -17.82 -15.73 -21.20
C ALA A 229 -18.23 -15.27 -22.62
N PRO A 230 -19.10 -14.26 -22.75
CA PRO A 230 -19.47 -13.75 -24.09
C PRO A 230 -18.24 -13.14 -24.75
N PRO A 231 -18.09 -13.25 -26.07
CA PRO A 231 -16.99 -12.64 -26.78
C PRO A 231 -17.06 -11.11 -26.63
N ALA A 232 -15.95 -10.53 -26.32
CA ALA A 232 -15.58 -9.14 -26.62
C ALA A 232 -16.45 -8.01 -26.05
N ILE A 233 -17.07 -8.15 -24.88
CA ILE A 233 -17.71 -7.00 -24.23
C ILE A 233 -16.72 -6.39 -23.25
N PRO A 234 -16.33 -5.10 -23.37
CA PRO A 234 -15.52 -4.42 -22.38
C PRO A 234 -16.17 -4.53 -21.01
N TYR A 235 -15.37 -4.82 -19.97
CA TYR A 235 -15.88 -4.91 -18.61
C TYR A 235 -16.49 -3.58 -18.14
N GLY A 236 -15.89 -2.46 -18.54
CA GLY A 236 -16.43 -1.12 -18.37
C GLY A 236 -16.43 -0.64 -16.93
N SER A 237 -17.39 0.24 -16.61
CA SER A 237 -17.47 0.84 -15.28
C SER A 237 -17.84 -0.17 -14.22
N LEU A 238 -17.13 -0.15 -13.11
CA LEU A 238 -17.54 -0.84 -11.89
C LEU A 238 -18.89 -0.29 -11.42
N ASN A 239 -19.66 -1.14 -10.79
CA ASN A 239 -20.91 -0.76 -10.15
C ASN A 239 -21.11 -1.64 -8.91
N PHE A 240 -20.81 -1.07 -7.74
CA PHE A 240 -20.90 -1.78 -6.49
C PHE A 240 -22.33 -1.67 -5.92
N ILE A 241 -22.97 -2.81 -5.77
CA ILE A 241 -24.31 -2.93 -5.18
C ILE A 241 -24.14 -3.34 -3.74
N ASN A 242 -24.91 -2.71 -2.83
CA ASN A 242 -24.94 -3.08 -1.41
C ASN A 242 -23.55 -3.04 -0.72
N ALA A 243 -22.66 -2.17 -1.16
CA ALA A 243 -21.32 -1.98 -0.58
C ALA A 243 -21.40 -1.15 0.71
N THR A 244 -21.94 -1.73 1.77
CA THR A 244 -22.26 -1.02 3.02
C THR A 244 -21.18 -1.13 4.08
N LYS A 245 -20.26 -2.07 3.95
CA LYS A 245 -19.16 -2.32 4.88
C LYS A 245 -17.89 -2.63 4.12
N MET A 246 -16.77 -2.45 4.78
CA MET A 246 -15.48 -2.94 4.32
C MET A 246 -14.70 -3.51 5.51
N ALA A 247 -13.74 -4.39 5.22
CA ALA A 247 -12.89 -4.97 6.25
C ALA A 247 -11.43 -5.07 5.78
N PHE A 248 -10.52 -4.93 6.74
CA PHE A 248 -9.13 -5.35 6.62
C PHE A 248 -8.92 -6.65 7.40
N GLY A 249 -8.10 -7.53 6.84
CA GLY A 249 -7.66 -8.75 7.49
C GLY A 249 -8.63 -9.94 7.41
N ALA A 250 -9.76 -9.81 6.72
CA ALA A 250 -10.72 -10.89 6.57
C ALA A 250 -11.52 -10.80 5.26
N PHE A 251 -12.03 -11.94 4.80
CA PHE A 251 -13.15 -11.96 3.86
C PHE A 251 -14.44 -11.52 4.56
N GLN A 252 -15.41 -11.03 3.80
CA GLN A 252 -16.71 -10.62 4.34
C GLN A 252 -17.45 -11.74 5.09
N PHE A 253 -17.28 -12.99 4.66
CA PHE A 253 -17.90 -14.16 5.28
C PHE A 253 -17.11 -14.72 6.47
N GLN A 254 -15.89 -14.23 6.72
CA GLN A 254 -15.06 -14.63 7.88
C GLN A 254 -15.17 -13.68 9.07
N THR A 255 -15.91 -12.59 8.96
CA THR A 255 -16.20 -11.69 10.08
C THR A 255 -17.30 -12.29 10.98
N ASN A 256 -17.39 -11.80 12.23
CA ASN A 256 -18.44 -12.19 13.14
C ASN A 256 -19.12 -10.95 13.77
N PRO A 257 -20.39 -10.64 13.43
CA PRO A 257 -21.21 -11.35 12.44
C PRO A 257 -20.65 -11.23 11.01
N SER A 258 -21.04 -12.18 10.14
CA SER A 258 -20.74 -12.11 8.71
C SER A 258 -21.25 -10.80 8.10
N LEU A 259 -20.47 -10.17 7.22
CA LEU A 259 -20.90 -8.94 6.49
C LEU A 259 -21.76 -9.27 5.27
N THR A 260 -21.98 -10.55 4.98
CA THR A 260 -22.89 -11.01 3.92
C THR A 260 -23.97 -11.94 4.49
N ASN A 261 -25.14 -11.91 3.87
CA ASN A 261 -26.24 -12.83 4.16
C ASN A 261 -26.15 -14.13 3.34
N SER A 262 -25.25 -14.18 2.35
CA SER A 262 -25.13 -15.30 1.40
C SER A 262 -24.14 -16.37 1.84
N ALA A 263 -23.32 -16.10 2.86
CA ALA A 263 -22.32 -17.04 3.33
C ALA A 263 -21.98 -16.85 4.82
N SER A 264 -21.59 -17.94 5.45
CA SER A 264 -20.94 -17.97 6.76
C SER A 264 -19.46 -18.32 6.61
N SER A 265 -18.72 -18.29 7.72
CA SER A 265 -17.31 -18.65 7.79
C SER A 265 -17.01 -19.98 7.10
N GLN A 266 -15.95 -20.02 6.32
CA GLN A 266 -15.52 -21.15 5.51
C GLN A 266 -14.23 -21.76 6.08
N GLY A 267 -14.21 -23.09 6.23
CA GLY A 267 -13.05 -23.79 6.80
C GLY A 267 -11.78 -23.77 5.95
N TRP A 268 -11.88 -23.40 4.66
CA TRP A 268 -10.74 -23.24 3.75
C TRP A 268 -10.13 -21.82 3.79
N ALA A 269 -10.78 -20.87 4.43
CA ALA A 269 -10.37 -19.48 4.51
C ALA A 269 -9.96 -19.10 5.93
N THR A 270 -8.99 -18.21 6.03
CA THR A 270 -8.52 -17.65 7.30
C THR A 270 -8.38 -16.14 7.23
N ASN A 271 -8.27 -15.50 8.40
CA ASN A 271 -7.96 -14.10 8.50
C ASN A 271 -6.44 -13.86 8.30
N PHE A 272 -6.09 -12.65 7.92
CA PHE A 272 -4.71 -12.27 7.63
C PHE A 272 -3.89 -12.09 8.92
N ALA A 273 -2.94 -12.98 9.15
CA ALA A 273 -2.03 -12.92 10.30
C ALA A 273 -0.76 -12.10 10.06
N GLY A 274 -0.66 -11.42 8.93
CA GLY A 274 0.49 -10.60 8.54
C GLY A 274 0.33 -9.13 8.92
N LYS A 275 1.09 -8.28 8.23
CA LYS A 275 1.16 -6.84 8.45
C LYS A 275 0.74 -6.08 7.20
N LEU A 276 -0.01 -4.99 7.38
CA LEU A 276 -0.36 -4.03 6.34
C LEU A 276 0.10 -2.64 6.75
N ASP A 277 0.54 -1.86 5.77
CA ASP A 277 1.01 -0.50 5.98
C ASP A 277 0.71 0.39 4.77
N GLU A 278 0.56 1.69 4.98
CA GLU A 278 0.36 2.70 3.92
C GLU A 278 -0.74 2.32 2.91
N PHE A 279 -1.87 1.81 3.37
CA PHE A 279 -2.95 1.34 2.50
C PHE A 279 -3.72 2.52 1.91
N ARG A 280 -3.71 2.64 0.58
CA ARG A 280 -4.32 3.76 -0.17
C ARG A 280 -5.30 3.27 -1.21
N ILE A 281 -6.40 4.01 -1.36
CA ILE A 281 -7.39 3.80 -2.42
C ILE A 281 -7.60 5.11 -3.17
N TYR A 282 -7.50 5.06 -4.49
CA TYR A 282 -7.76 6.18 -5.39
C TYR A 282 -8.96 5.86 -6.29
N ASP A 283 -9.72 6.88 -6.70
CA ASP A 283 -10.91 6.75 -7.56
C ASP A 283 -10.57 6.75 -9.07
N ARG A 284 -9.31 6.56 -9.41
CA ARG A 284 -8.83 6.35 -10.78
C ARG A 284 -7.68 5.34 -10.85
N ALA A 285 -7.42 4.86 -12.04
CA ALA A 285 -6.18 4.14 -12.31
C ALA A 285 -4.99 5.13 -12.30
N LEU A 286 -3.99 4.86 -11.46
CA LEU A 286 -2.69 5.53 -11.53
C LEU A 286 -1.94 5.04 -12.75
N THR A 287 -1.13 5.92 -13.34
CA THR A 287 -0.17 5.55 -14.38
C THR A 287 0.98 4.73 -13.80
N GLY A 288 1.67 3.96 -14.64
CA GLY A 288 2.86 3.22 -14.19
C GLY A 288 3.94 4.11 -13.57
N GLN A 289 4.09 5.34 -14.06
CA GLN A 289 5.01 6.33 -13.51
C GLN A 289 4.58 6.76 -12.09
N GLU A 290 3.30 7.04 -11.87
CA GLU A 290 2.78 7.39 -10.54
C GLU A 290 2.90 6.23 -9.55
N VAL A 291 2.68 4.99 -9.99
CA VAL A 291 2.87 3.78 -9.16
C VAL A 291 4.34 3.60 -8.79
N SER A 292 5.26 3.78 -9.74
CA SER A 292 6.70 3.74 -9.50
C SER A 292 7.13 4.83 -8.51
N ALA A 293 6.65 6.05 -8.70
CA ALA A 293 6.93 7.17 -7.81
C ALA A 293 6.40 6.95 -6.39
N LEU A 294 5.17 6.45 -6.25
CA LEU A 294 4.58 6.12 -4.96
C LEU A 294 5.44 5.11 -4.19
N TYR A 295 5.82 4.01 -4.85
CA TYR A 295 6.71 3.02 -4.26
C TYR A 295 8.05 3.63 -3.83
N GLN A 296 8.71 4.40 -4.71
CA GLN A 296 10.01 5.00 -4.43
C GLN A 296 9.96 5.93 -3.22
N LEU A 297 8.94 6.79 -3.15
CA LEU A 297 8.76 7.74 -2.05
C LEU A 297 8.49 7.02 -0.74
N GLU A 298 7.54 6.10 -0.70
CA GLU A 298 7.22 5.34 0.51
C GLU A 298 8.38 4.44 0.95
N ASN A 299 9.13 3.86 0.01
CA ASN A 299 10.32 3.07 0.33
C ASN A 299 11.43 3.89 0.99
N GLN A 300 11.46 5.20 0.72
CA GLN A 300 12.36 6.21 1.33
C GLN A 300 11.75 6.86 2.59
N GLY A 301 10.54 6.48 3.01
CA GLY A 301 9.84 7.07 4.15
C GLY A 301 9.23 8.45 3.88
N ARG A 302 9.05 8.83 2.62
CA ARG A 302 8.60 10.16 2.14
C ARG A 302 7.12 10.22 1.83
#